data_30ce629b41253be7a96467fe6dfe7d25
#
_entry.id   30ce629b41253be7a96467fe6dfe7d25
#
_cell.length_a   1.000
_cell.length_b   1.000
_cell.length_c   1.000
_cell.angle_alpha   90.00
_cell.angle_beta   90.00
_cell.angle_gamma   90.00
#
_symmetry.space_group_name_H-M   'P 1'
#
loop_
_entity.id
_entity.type
_entity.pdbx_description
1 polymer ?
#
loop_
_entity_poly.entity_id
_entity_poly.type
_entity_poly.pdbx_seq_one_letter_code
_entity_poly.pdbx_strand_id
1 'polypeptide(L)'
;MVRPAQTARSERTREALRRAAVVRFLAQGVEDTSAEQIAADAGVSLRTFYRHFASKHDLLFADYDAGLHWFRAALAARAPEESIIESVQSAIMA
;
A
#
# COMPACT_ATOMS: atom_id res chain seq x y z
N MET A 1 -0.10 5.14 -29.28
CA MET A 1 0.98 4.78 -28.39
C MET A 1 0.97 5.64 -27.13
N VAL A 2 1.16 5.02 -26.01
CA VAL A 2 1.17 5.72 -24.71
C VAL A 2 2.47 6.48 -24.55
N ARG A 3 2.36 7.73 -24.10
CA ARG A 3 3.55 8.55 -23.87
C ARG A 3 4.26 8.08 -22.61
N PRO A 4 5.58 7.80 -22.68
CA PRO A 4 6.31 7.24 -21.54
C PRO A 4 6.23 8.10 -20.27
N ALA A 5 6.31 9.42 -20.39
CA ALA A 5 6.26 10.31 -19.22
C ALA A 5 4.90 10.22 -18.52
N GLN A 6 3.83 10.15 -19.29
CA GLN A 6 2.47 10.06 -18.74
C GLN A 6 2.25 8.71 -18.07
N THR A 7 2.73 7.65 -18.70
CA THR A 7 2.65 6.30 -18.13
C THR A 7 3.42 6.22 -16.83
N ALA A 8 4.65 6.77 -16.80
CA ALA A 8 5.47 6.74 -15.60
C ALA A 8 4.83 7.49 -14.44
N ARG A 9 4.20 8.63 -14.73
CA ARG A 9 3.48 9.41 -13.71
C ARG A 9 2.31 8.62 -13.15
N SER A 10 1.55 8.00 -14.02
CA SER A 10 0.39 7.19 -13.63
C SER A 10 0.82 6.01 -12.76
N GLU A 11 1.89 5.35 -13.15
CA GLU A 11 2.42 4.22 -12.38
C GLU A 11 2.95 4.65 -11.01
N ARG A 12 3.61 5.80 -10.94
CA ARG A 12 4.08 6.32 -9.66
C ARG A 12 2.92 6.67 -8.73
N THR A 13 1.87 7.25 -9.26
CA THR A 13 0.67 7.56 -8.49
C THR A 13 0.03 6.28 -7.98
N ARG A 14 -0.12 5.30 -8.85
CA ARG A 14 -0.69 4.01 -8.49
C ARG A 14 0.14 3.32 -7.41
N GLU A 15 1.45 3.35 -7.54
CA GLU A 15 2.36 2.78 -6.57
C GLU A 15 2.28 3.49 -5.23
N ALA A 16 2.21 4.82 -5.25
CA ALA A 16 2.07 5.60 -4.02
C ALA A 16 0.78 5.24 -3.29
N LEU A 17 -0.31 5.08 -4.02
CA LEU A 17 -1.59 4.67 -3.45
C LEU A 17 -1.52 3.26 -2.86
N ARG A 18 -0.85 2.34 -3.55
CA ARG A 18 -0.66 0.98 -3.04
C ARG A 18 0.09 0.96 -1.73
N ARG A 19 1.20 1.69 -1.68
CA ARG A 19 2.02 1.74 -0.46
C ARG A 19 1.27 2.36 0.69
N ALA A 20 0.58 3.46 0.43
CA ALA A 20 -0.21 4.12 1.46
C ALA A 20 -1.28 3.18 2.00
N ALA A 21 -1.97 2.46 1.11
CA ALA A 21 -3.00 1.51 1.51
C ALA A 21 -2.44 0.38 2.35
N VAL A 22 -1.33 -0.23 1.92
CA VAL A 22 -0.71 -1.34 2.65
C VAL A 22 -0.32 -0.90 4.05
N VAL A 23 0.32 0.26 4.17
CA VAL A 23 0.73 0.79 5.48
C VAL A 23 -0.47 0.96 6.40
N ARG A 24 -1.54 1.58 5.90
CA ARG A 24 -2.75 1.80 6.69
C ARG A 24 -3.43 0.49 7.05
N PHE A 25 -3.55 -0.42 6.09
CA PHE A 25 -4.22 -1.71 6.31
C PHE A 25 -3.50 -2.52 7.40
N LEU A 26 -2.19 -2.52 7.37
CA LEU A 26 -1.40 -3.23 8.37
C LEU A 26 -1.44 -2.55 9.73
N ALA A 27 -1.47 -1.23 9.76
CA ALA A 27 -1.45 -0.47 11.00
C ALA A 27 -2.80 -0.43 11.71
N GLN A 28 -3.89 -0.31 10.96
CA GLN A 28 -5.20 -0.08 11.57
C GLN A 28 -6.32 -0.95 10.99
N GLY A 29 -6.01 -1.80 10.01
CA GLY A 29 -6.99 -2.69 9.40
C GLY A 29 -7.72 -2.04 8.23
N VAL A 30 -8.28 -2.90 7.35
CA VAL A 30 -8.99 -2.44 6.15
C VAL A 30 -10.24 -1.68 6.53
N GLU A 31 -10.99 -2.18 7.51
CA GLU A 31 -12.26 -1.58 7.90
C GLU A 31 -12.10 -0.15 8.45
N ASP A 32 -10.99 0.09 9.16
CA ASP A 32 -10.74 1.40 9.77
C ASP A 32 -9.94 2.34 8.87
N THR A 33 -9.72 1.95 7.62
CA THR A 33 -8.99 2.77 6.65
C THR A 33 -9.97 3.26 5.58
N SER A 34 -9.95 4.55 5.29
CA SER A 34 -10.79 5.13 4.26
C SER A 34 -9.99 5.45 3.00
N ALA A 35 -10.68 5.54 1.87
CA ALA A 35 -10.07 5.97 0.62
C ALA A 35 -9.47 7.36 0.75
N GLU A 36 -10.12 8.24 1.53
CA GLU A 36 -9.63 9.59 1.78
C GLU A 36 -8.29 9.58 2.49
N GLN A 37 -8.13 8.70 3.48
CA GLN A 37 -6.87 8.58 4.20
C GLN A 37 -5.76 8.08 3.28
N ILE A 38 -6.07 7.09 2.44
CA ILE A 38 -5.09 6.54 1.50
C ILE A 38 -4.66 7.61 0.51
N ALA A 39 -5.61 8.35 -0.05
CA ALA A 39 -5.31 9.41 -1.00
C ALA A 39 -4.46 10.50 -0.36
N ALA A 40 -4.80 10.92 0.86
CA ALA A 40 -4.05 11.94 1.58
C ALA A 40 -2.63 11.48 1.85
N ASP A 41 -2.45 10.24 2.29
CA ASP A 41 -1.11 9.69 2.56
C ASP A 41 -0.27 9.61 1.29
N ALA A 42 -0.90 9.34 0.15
CA ALA A 42 -0.22 9.29 -1.13
C ALA A 42 0.01 10.67 -1.75
N GLY A 43 -0.54 11.71 -1.15
CA GLY A 43 -0.38 13.08 -1.64
C GLY A 43 -1.22 13.38 -2.87
N VAL A 44 -2.35 12.71 -3.03
CA VAL A 44 -3.25 12.90 -4.18
C VAL A 44 -4.68 13.15 -3.71
N SER A 45 -5.52 13.60 -4.64
CA SER A 45 -6.94 13.83 -4.34
C SER A 45 -7.70 12.51 -4.31
N LEU A 46 -8.86 12.53 -3.65
CA LEU A 46 -9.76 11.39 -3.65
C LEU A 46 -10.21 11.04 -5.07
N ARG A 47 -10.38 12.05 -5.91
CA ARG A 47 -10.74 11.84 -7.30
C ARG A 47 -9.66 11.04 -8.04
N THR A 48 -8.40 11.33 -7.76
CA THR A 48 -7.28 10.59 -8.35
C THR A 48 -7.29 9.15 -7.86
N PHE A 49 -7.57 8.93 -6.57
CA PHE A 49 -7.72 7.57 -6.05
C PHE A 49 -8.74 6.78 -6.88
N TYR A 50 -9.94 7.35 -7.05
CA TYR A 50 -11.00 6.64 -7.78
C TYR A 50 -10.75 6.52 -9.28
N ARG A 51 -9.79 7.27 -9.80
CA ARG A 51 -9.35 7.08 -11.19
C ARG A 51 -8.58 5.76 -11.35
N HIS A 52 -7.87 5.35 -10.31
CA HIS A 52 -7.03 4.15 -10.34
C HIS A 52 -7.72 2.93 -9.73
N PHE A 53 -8.57 3.12 -8.76
CA PHE A 53 -9.18 2.01 -8.00
C PHE A 53 -10.64 2.32 -7.72
N ALA A 54 -11.48 1.29 -7.82
CA ALA A 54 -12.91 1.45 -7.56
C ALA A 54 -13.20 1.63 -6.06
N SER A 55 -12.38 1.01 -5.21
CA SER A 55 -12.56 1.08 -3.76
C SER A 55 -11.27 0.67 -3.06
N LYS A 56 -11.22 0.85 -1.73
CA LYS A 56 -10.06 0.37 -0.96
C LYS A 56 -9.90 -1.14 -1.06
N HIS A 57 -11.00 -1.87 -1.21
CA HIS A 57 -10.95 -3.33 -1.37
C HIS A 57 -10.33 -3.71 -2.70
N ASP A 58 -10.54 -2.90 -3.71
CA ASP A 58 -9.94 -3.12 -5.02
C ASP A 58 -8.42 -3.07 -4.94
N LEU A 59 -7.90 -2.16 -4.12
CA LEU A 59 -6.47 -2.09 -3.84
C LEU A 59 -5.98 -3.40 -3.22
N LEU A 60 -6.74 -3.91 -2.28
CA LEU A 60 -6.36 -5.13 -1.57
C LEU A 60 -6.23 -6.32 -2.52
N PHE A 61 -7.18 -6.48 -3.43
CA PHE A 61 -7.19 -7.62 -4.34
C PHE A 61 -6.28 -7.41 -5.55
N ALA A 62 -6.31 -6.22 -6.15
CA ALA A 62 -5.54 -5.95 -7.36
C ALA A 62 -4.04 -5.99 -7.10
N ASP A 63 -3.62 -5.60 -5.90
CA ASP A 63 -2.21 -5.48 -5.56
C ASP A 63 -1.79 -6.43 -4.46
N TYR A 64 -2.49 -7.56 -4.35
CA TYR A 64 -2.23 -8.54 -3.30
C TYR A 64 -0.77 -9.01 -3.32
N ASP A 65 -0.28 -9.37 -4.50
CA ASP A 65 1.10 -9.86 -4.62
C ASP A 65 2.12 -8.79 -4.25
N ALA A 66 1.86 -7.54 -4.64
CA ALA A 66 2.75 -6.44 -4.31
C ALA A 66 2.76 -6.18 -2.80
N GLY A 67 1.59 -6.20 -2.18
CA GLY A 67 1.47 -6.03 -0.73
C GLY A 67 2.17 -7.14 0.02
N LEU A 68 2.00 -8.37 -0.43
CA LEU A 68 2.63 -9.52 0.20
C LEU A 68 4.15 -9.47 0.05
N HIS A 69 4.63 -9.07 -1.12
CA HIS A 69 6.05 -8.92 -1.34
C HIS A 69 6.67 -7.89 -0.41
N TRP A 70 6.02 -6.75 -0.28
CA TRP A 70 6.48 -5.70 0.62
C TRP A 70 6.52 -6.19 2.07
N PHE A 71 5.48 -6.90 2.49
CA PHE A 71 5.38 -7.44 3.84
C PHE A 71 6.50 -8.44 4.11
N ARG A 72 6.77 -9.32 3.16
CA ARG A 72 7.86 -10.27 3.28
C ARG A 72 9.21 -9.58 3.38
N ALA A 73 9.41 -8.53 2.58
CA ALA A 73 10.65 -7.77 2.63
C ALA A 73 10.83 -7.10 3.99
N ALA A 74 9.75 -6.57 4.56
CA ALA A 74 9.80 -5.96 5.88
C ALA A 74 10.15 -6.97 6.97
N LEU A 75 9.57 -8.17 6.88
CA LEU A 75 9.89 -9.26 7.82
C LEU A 75 11.35 -9.71 7.67
N ALA A 76 11.83 -9.82 6.45
CA ALA A 76 13.20 -10.25 6.18
C ALA A 76 14.23 -9.24 6.71
N ALA A 77 13.85 -7.98 6.86
CA ALA A 77 14.72 -6.95 7.40
C ALA A 77 14.85 -7.00 8.92
N ARG A 78 14.07 -7.86 9.58
CA ARG A 78 14.11 -7.97 11.05
C ARG A 78 15.22 -8.90 11.50
N ALA A 79 15.58 -8.78 12.79
CA ALA A 79 16.59 -9.64 13.36
C ALA A 79 16.12 -11.09 13.34
N PRO A 80 17.00 -12.03 12.95
CA PRO A 80 16.60 -13.44 12.86
C PRO A 80 16.10 -14.05 14.16
N GLU A 81 16.55 -13.54 15.28
CA GLU A 81 16.15 -14.03 16.60
C GLU A 81 14.78 -13.56 17.07
N GLU A 82 14.15 -12.66 16.34
CA GLU A 82 12.79 -12.23 16.68
C GLU A 82 11.81 -13.37 16.44
N SER A 83 10.81 -13.46 17.31
CA SER A 83 9.72 -14.40 17.08
C SER A 83 8.89 -13.96 15.87
N ILE A 84 8.12 -14.89 15.30
CA ILE A 84 7.24 -14.55 14.18
C ILE A 84 6.26 -13.46 14.57
N ILE A 85 5.71 -13.53 15.78
CA ILE A 85 4.77 -12.53 16.27
C ILE A 85 5.44 -11.16 16.40
N GLU A 86 6.63 -11.13 16.96
CA GLU A 86 7.39 -9.90 17.10
C GLU A 86 7.75 -9.33 15.72
N SER A 87 8.13 -10.19 14.78
CA SER A 87 8.47 -9.76 13.43
C SER A 87 7.26 -9.15 12.74
N VAL A 88 6.08 -9.75 12.90
CA VAL A 88 4.85 -9.21 12.32
C VAL A 88 4.52 -7.85 12.94
N GLN A 89 4.61 -7.73 14.25
CA GLN A 89 4.35 -6.47 14.94
C GLN A 89 5.34 -5.39 14.49
N SER A 90 6.61 -5.74 14.39
CA SER A 90 7.63 -4.79 13.93
C SER A 90 7.36 -4.34 12.50
N ALA A 91 6.94 -5.24 11.62
CA ALA A 91 6.60 -4.89 10.25
C ALA A 91 5.41 -3.93 10.18
N ILE A 92 4.42 -4.13 11.04
CA ILE A 92 3.25 -3.26 11.12
C ILE A 92 3.61 -1.89 11.67
N MET A 93 4.45 -1.85 12.70
CA MET A 93 4.83 -0.62 13.36
C MET A 93 5.91 0.16 12.61
N ALA A 94 6.60 -0.50 11.70
CA ALA A 94 7.64 0.16 10.92
C ALA A 94 7.03 1.06 9.86
#